data_3546404441220ee7be7a2146d350a8a6
#
_entry.id   3546404441220ee7be7a2146d350a8a6
#
_cell.length_a   1.000
_cell.length_b   1.000
_cell.length_c   1.000
_cell.angle_alpha   90.00
_cell.angle_beta   90.00
_cell.angle_gamma   90.00
#
_symmetry.space_group_name_H-M   'P 1'
#
loop_
_entity.id
_entity.type
_entity.pdbx_description
1 polymer ?
#
loop_
_entity_poly.entity_id
_entity_poly.type
_entity_poly.pdbx_seq_one_letter_code
_entity_poly.pdbx_strand_id
1 'polypeptide(L)'
;PLTVKEIKQMVDAFAKTAKLCMDAGVDGIEVHAVHEGYLLDQFTMKYTNMRTDEYGGSFENRYRFPVEIVKAIKAACGKDFPVTLRYSVVSKTKGFGKGALPGEEYTEVGRDMEESERAAKYMQDAGYDMLNCDNGTYDAWYWAHPAPYMPENCNLAEVAHIKKFVGIPVVCAGRMDAKTAAKAIESGDIDAMGVARQFLCDPEWITKLTEDREDDIRPCICCHNACFNMAHYKGVPNDQSLSDNAGMSRCALNPETMQSKKYKIVPAKRKKNVAVIGGGIGGMEAARVLKLRGHNVTLYEKSGELGGVFIAAAAPSFKEKDKELIKWYKKQMKDLEIDIRLNTEVKDFSSLNVDEIIIATGSKPRKLSVPGAEKAVEACDYLLDKTDVGDRVIVIGGGLTGCEIALDLYNKGKTPVIVEMKNDLIAAKGVCLANSSYLRDFFELHKVEVYLETSVREITDTGIKAEDKNGKVFDIKGDSVILSVGYIPAPAAKKSGRTHLVGDCETVGNLRTVIWRAWDVAMKI
;
A
#
# COMPACT_ATOMS: atom_id res chain seq x y z
N PRO A 1 -16.35 -28.95 2.32
CA PRO A 1 -17.43 -28.04 2.71
C PRO A 1 -17.79 -28.23 4.18
N LEU A 2 -18.14 -27.14 4.90
CA LEU A 2 -18.64 -27.25 6.26
C LEU A 2 -19.96 -28.06 6.31
N THR A 3 -20.11 -28.88 7.32
CA THR A 3 -21.39 -29.55 7.60
C THR A 3 -22.35 -28.57 8.29
N VAL A 4 -23.66 -28.82 8.22
CA VAL A 4 -24.68 -28.04 8.94
C VAL A 4 -24.37 -27.98 10.44
N LYS A 5 -23.90 -29.09 11.03
CA LYS A 5 -23.49 -29.13 12.44
C LYS A 5 -22.35 -28.17 12.76
N GLU A 6 -21.32 -28.11 11.90
CA GLU A 6 -20.20 -27.18 12.10
C GLU A 6 -20.64 -25.73 11.94
N ILE A 7 -21.56 -25.42 11.01
CA ILE A 7 -22.15 -24.08 10.86
C ILE A 7 -22.87 -23.67 12.15
N LYS A 8 -23.70 -24.55 12.71
CA LYS A 8 -24.40 -24.27 13.99
C LYS A 8 -23.44 -24.06 15.16
N GLN A 9 -22.35 -24.85 15.22
CA GLN A 9 -21.29 -24.64 16.21
C GLN A 9 -20.60 -23.28 16.06
N MET A 10 -20.40 -22.81 14.82
CA MET A 10 -19.85 -21.47 14.56
C MET A 10 -20.82 -20.38 15.01
N VAL A 11 -22.12 -20.49 14.71
CA VAL A 11 -23.13 -19.55 15.19
C VAL A 11 -23.11 -19.45 16.72
N ASP A 12 -23.07 -20.58 17.41
CA ASP A 12 -22.97 -20.63 18.89
C ASP A 12 -21.67 -19.99 19.40
N ALA A 13 -20.55 -20.18 18.67
CA ALA A 13 -19.26 -19.59 19.01
C ALA A 13 -19.28 -18.06 18.88
N PHE A 14 -19.91 -17.52 17.83
CA PHE A 14 -20.11 -16.07 17.68
C PHE A 14 -20.92 -15.48 18.84
N ALA A 15 -22.03 -16.13 19.22
CA ALA A 15 -22.88 -15.69 20.35
C ALA A 15 -22.10 -15.71 21.68
N LYS A 16 -21.36 -16.79 21.96
CA LYS A 16 -20.52 -16.91 23.16
C LYS A 16 -19.43 -15.85 23.22
N THR A 17 -18.75 -15.62 22.09
CA THR A 17 -17.69 -14.60 21.99
C THR A 17 -18.26 -13.20 22.22
N ALA A 18 -19.39 -12.87 21.60
CA ALA A 18 -20.07 -11.59 21.80
C ALA A 18 -20.46 -11.38 23.27
N LYS A 19 -20.98 -12.42 23.92
CA LYS A 19 -21.32 -12.36 25.35
C LYS A 19 -20.09 -12.12 26.22
N LEU A 20 -18.96 -12.79 25.95
CA LEU A 20 -17.69 -12.54 26.65
C LEU A 20 -17.20 -11.11 26.46
N CYS A 21 -17.31 -10.56 25.24
CA CYS A 21 -16.95 -9.17 24.96
C CYS A 21 -17.85 -8.20 25.75
N MET A 22 -19.16 -8.43 25.76
CA MET A 22 -20.10 -7.61 26.53
C MET A 22 -19.81 -7.68 28.02
N ASP A 23 -19.57 -8.87 28.59
CA ASP A 23 -19.24 -9.06 30.01
C ASP A 23 -17.89 -8.41 30.38
N ALA A 24 -16.97 -8.26 29.41
CA ALA A 24 -15.72 -7.53 29.58
C ALA A 24 -15.88 -6.00 29.43
N GLY A 25 -17.09 -5.48 29.22
CA GLY A 25 -17.36 -4.05 29.09
C GLY A 25 -17.15 -3.48 27.68
N VAL A 26 -17.18 -4.33 26.64
CA VAL A 26 -17.16 -3.88 25.24
C VAL A 26 -18.57 -3.44 24.84
N ASP A 27 -18.70 -2.23 24.26
CA ASP A 27 -19.99 -1.59 23.96
C ASP A 27 -20.73 -2.20 22.76
N GLY A 28 -20.03 -2.89 21.85
CA GLY A 28 -20.61 -3.52 20.67
C GLY A 28 -19.57 -4.32 19.90
N ILE A 29 -19.99 -5.06 18.89
CA ILE A 29 -19.07 -5.86 18.06
C ILE A 29 -19.34 -5.66 16.57
N GLU A 30 -18.32 -5.88 15.75
CA GLU A 30 -18.46 -5.99 14.30
C GLU A 30 -18.27 -7.44 13.86
N VAL A 31 -19.25 -7.96 13.12
CA VAL A 31 -19.14 -9.24 12.45
C VAL A 31 -18.42 -9.00 11.12
N HIS A 32 -17.17 -9.41 11.01
CA HIS A 32 -16.38 -9.29 9.80
C HIS A 32 -16.64 -10.47 8.89
N ALA A 33 -17.57 -10.33 7.96
CA ALA A 33 -18.07 -11.55 7.38
C ALA A 33 -18.66 -11.52 5.96
N VAL A 34 -19.57 -10.65 5.65
CA VAL A 34 -20.12 -10.53 4.28
C VAL A 34 -19.25 -9.54 3.49
N HIS A 35 -17.97 -9.91 3.38
CA HIS A 35 -16.91 -9.01 2.96
C HIS A 35 -15.72 -9.79 2.37
N GLU A 36 -15.13 -9.32 1.29
CA GLU A 36 -13.89 -9.78 0.65
C GLU A 36 -13.82 -11.26 0.25
N GLY A 37 -14.91 -11.99 0.20
CA GLY A 37 -14.87 -13.43 -0.03
C GLY A 37 -14.44 -14.25 1.18
N TYR A 38 -14.49 -13.68 2.41
CA TYR A 38 -14.35 -14.42 3.66
C TYR A 38 -15.45 -15.46 3.81
N LEU A 39 -15.37 -16.29 4.86
CA LEU A 39 -16.23 -17.47 5.01
C LEU A 39 -17.72 -17.16 4.80
N LEU A 40 -18.28 -16.14 5.44
CA LEU A 40 -19.70 -15.81 5.29
C LEU A 40 -20.02 -15.26 3.90
N ASP A 41 -19.11 -14.49 3.32
CA ASP A 41 -19.29 -13.97 1.96
C ASP A 41 -19.23 -15.08 0.90
N GLN A 42 -18.42 -16.13 1.12
CA GLN A 42 -18.45 -17.32 0.28
C GLN A 42 -19.80 -18.04 0.30
N PHE A 43 -20.55 -17.97 1.42
CA PHE A 43 -21.92 -18.49 1.48
C PHE A 43 -22.90 -17.60 0.73
N THR A 44 -22.71 -16.28 0.72
CA THR A 44 -23.66 -15.35 0.11
C THR A 44 -23.54 -15.30 -1.42
N MET A 45 -22.33 -15.43 -1.97
CA MET A 45 -22.08 -15.32 -3.40
C MET A 45 -22.47 -16.60 -4.17
N LYS A 46 -23.23 -16.45 -5.27
CA LYS A 46 -23.70 -17.56 -6.10
C LYS A 46 -22.56 -18.40 -6.69
N TYR A 47 -21.49 -17.76 -7.15
CA TYR A 47 -20.42 -18.46 -7.86
C TYR A 47 -19.50 -19.27 -6.93
N THR A 48 -19.51 -19.01 -5.63
CA THR A 48 -18.74 -19.78 -4.64
C THR A 48 -19.59 -20.79 -3.87
N ASN A 49 -20.89 -20.49 -3.67
CA ASN A 49 -21.80 -21.33 -2.89
C ASN A 49 -22.49 -22.40 -3.75
N MET A 50 -21.88 -23.57 -3.84
CA MET A 50 -22.40 -24.75 -4.56
C MET A 50 -23.22 -25.69 -3.67
N ARG A 51 -23.71 -25.23 -2.51
CA ARG A 51 -24.45 -26.08 -1.56
C ARG A 51 -25.87 -26.34 -2.04
N THR A 52 -26.38 -27.53 -1.66
CA THR A 52 -27.76 -27.97 -1.98
C THR A 52 -28.64 -28.14 -0.73
N ASP A 53 -28.10 -27.79 0.45
CA ASP A 53 -28.83 -27.79 1.72
C ASP A 53 -29.43 -26.42 2.04
N GLU A 54 -29.93 -26.24 3.27
CA GLU A 54 -30.58 -24.99 3.73
C GLU A 54 -29.67 -23.74 3.75
N TYR A 55 -28.37 -23.88 3.42
CA TYR A 55 -27.41 -22.78 3.30
C TYR A 55 -27.01 -22.48 1.85
N GLY A 56 -27.67 -23.09 0.85
CA GLY A 56 -27.37 -22.89 -0.56
C GLY A 56 -28.60 -22.72 -1.44
N GLY A 57 -28.40 -22.38 -2.69
CA GLY A 57 -29.46 -22.17 -3.68
C GLY A 57 -30.11 -20.79 -3.59
N SER A 58 -31.26 -20.65 -2.91
CA SER A 58 -32.00 -19.39 -2.83
C SER A 58 -31.23 -18.27 -2.12
N PHE A 59 -31.62 -17.01 -2.37
CA PHE A 59 -31.06 -15.85 -1.68
C PHE A 59 -31.12 -16.02 -0.16
N GLU A 60 -32.29 -16.35 0.40
CA GLU A 60 -32.48 -16.50 1.85
C GLU A 60 -31.58 -17.60 2.44
N ASN A 61 -31.39 -18.69 1.73
CA ASN A 61 -30.50 -19.78 2.15
C ASN A 61 -29.03 -19.35 2.12
N ARG A 62 -28.60 -18.63 1.07
CA ARG A 62 -27.22 -18.11 1.00
C ARG A 62 -26.91 -17.11 2.10
N TYR A 63 -27.86 -16.27 2.49
CA TYR A 63 -27.72 -15.28 3.56
C TYR A 63 -28.13 -15.81 4.95
N ARG A 64 -28.56 -17.07 5.09
CA ARG A 64 -28.97 -17.68 6.36
C ARG A 64 -27.90 -17.61 7.43
N PHE A 65 -26.65 -17.91 7.08
CA PHE A 65 -25.56 -17.99 8.04
C PHE A 65 -25.30 -16.64 8.75
N PRO A 66 -25.07 -15.50 8.07
CA PRO A 66 -24.94 -14.21 8.75
C PRO A 66 -26.21 -13.78 9.51
N VAL A 67 -27.40 -14.16 9.06
CA VAL A 67 -28.67 -13.90 9.76
C VAL A 67 -28.75 -14.68 11.08
N GLU A 68 -28.38 -15.95 11.08
CA GLU A 68 -28.37 -16.76 12.30
C GLU A 68 -27.34 -16.23 13.32
N ILE A 69 -26.19 -15.74 12.87
CA ILE A 69 -25.16 -15.15 13.74
C ILE A 69 -25.72 -13.92 14.48
N VAL A 70 -26.28 -12.94 13.78
CA VAL A 70 -26.78 -11.74 14.45
C VAL A 70 -27.92 -12.06 15.40
N LYS A 71 -28.84 -12.96 15.02
CA LYS A 71 -29.93 -13.39 15.87
C LYS A 71 -29.44 -14.09 17.15
N ALA A 72 -28.44 -14.97 17.05
CA ALA A 72 -27.84 -15.66 18.18
C ALA A 72 -27.11 -14.68 19.12
N ILE A 73 -26.39 -13.69 18.57
CA ILE A 73 -25.73 -12.64 19.36
C ILE A 73 -26.77 -11.79 20.09
N LYS A 74 -27.83 -11.33 19.42
CA LYS A 74 -28.92 -10.56 20.04
C LYS A 74 -29.65 -11.34 21.11
N ALA A 75 -29.83 -12.64 20.93
CA ALA A 75 -30.41 -13.52 21.98
C ALA A 75 -29.51 -13.65 23.21
N ALA A 76 -28.19 -13.71 23.03
CA ALA A 76 -27.23 -13.87 24.12
C ALA A 76 -26.91 -12.56 24.85
N CYS A 77 -26.84 -11.43 24.14
CA CYS A 77 -26.39 -10.13 24.65
C CYS A 77 -27.52 -9.13 24.89
N GLY A 78 -28.74 -9.42 24.43
CA GLY A 78 -29.87 -8.50 24.45
C GLY A 78 -30.02 -7.73 23.13
N LYS A 79 -31.27 -7.31 22.84
CA LYS A 79 -31.62 -6.65 21.57
C LYS A 79 -30.89 -5.32 21.34
N ASP A 80 -30.53 -4.64 22.43
CA ASP A 80 -29.93 -3.30 22.41
C ASP A 80 -28.37 -3.33 22.32
N PHE A 81 -27.75 -4.53 22.41
CA PHE A 81 -26.31 -4.66 22.22
C PHE A 81 -25.94 -4.46 20.75
N PRO A 82 -25.12 -3.43 20.40
CA PRO A 82 -24.82 -3.12 19.01
C PRO A 82 -24.05 -4.24 18.29
N VAL A 83 -24.55 -4.62 17.13
CA VAL A 83 -23.90 -5.59 16.23
C VAL A 83 -23.79 -4.99 14.84
N THR A 84 -22.58 -4.68 14.41
CA THR A 84 -22.34 -4.12 13.08
C THR A 84 -21.85 -5.19 12.12
N LEU A 85 -21.99 -4.94 10.82
CA LEU A 85 -21.57 -5.85 9.76
C LEU A 85 -20.53 -5.20 8.88
N ARG A 86 -19.36 -5.82 8.71
CA ARG A 86 -18.44 -5.49 7.63
C ARG A 86 -19.00 -6.05 6.33
N TYR A 87 -19.23 -5.18 5.33
CA TYR A 87 -20.05 -5.48 4.16
C TYR A 87 -19.39 -4.99 2.87
N SER A 88 -19.13 -5.91 1.92
CA SER A 88 -18.78 -5.55 0.55
C SER A 88 -20.03 -5.28 -0.26
N VAL A 89 -20.16 -4.05 -0.79
CA VAL A 89 -21.33 -3.66 -1.56
C VAL A 89 -21.35 -4.38 -2.91
N VAL A 90 -20.30 -4.25 -3.71
CA VAL A 90 -20.13 -4.97 -4.98
C VAL A 90 -18.84 -5.79 -4.93
N SER A 91 -18.92 -7.03 -5.36
CA SER A 91 -17.76 -7.95 -5.30
C SER A 91 -16.63 -7.54 -6.25
N LYS A 92 -16.93 -6.84 -7.35
CA LYS A 92 -15.97 -6.39 -8.36
C LYS A 92 -15.18 -7.54 -8.99
N THR A 93 -15.83 -8.69 -9.18
CA THR A 93 -15.20 -9.97 -9.56
C THR A 93 -15.77 -10.50 -10.86
N LYS A 94 -14.89 -10.78 -11.83
CA LYS A 94 -15.20 -11.40 -13.13
C LYS A 94 -15.11 -12.94 -13.11
N GLY A 95 -14.46 -13.49 -12.09
CA GLY A 95 -14.19 -14.92 -11.90
C GLY A 95 -13.07 -15.14 -10.90
N PHE A 96 -12.71 -16.38 -10.64
CA PHE A 96 -11.59 -16.70 -9.74
C PHE A 96 -10.29 -16.08 -10.23
N GLY A 97 -9.62 -15.32 -9.34
CA GLY A 97 -8.38 -14.62 -9.60
C GLY A 97 -8.49 -13.46 -10.59
N LYS A 98 -9.72 -12.99 -10.89
CA LYS A 98 -9.97 -11.93 -11.87
C LYS A 98 -10.88 -10.84 -11.31
N GLY A 99 -10.28 -9.74 -10.90
CA GLY A 99 -10.99 -8.53 -10.50
C GLY A 99 -11.34 -7.63 -11.68
N ALA A 100 -12.32 -6.75 -11.48
CA ALA A 100 -12.68 -5.69 -12.42
C ALA A 100 -12.01 -4.37 -11.99
N LEU A 101 -11.39 -3.68 -12.94
CA LEU A 101 -10.75 -2.38 -12.71
C LEU A 101 -11.78 -1.22 -12.66
N PRO A 102 -11.43 -0.08 -12.08
CA PRO A 102 -12.27 1.11 -12.16
C PRO A 102 -12.59 1.50 -13.62
N GLY A 103 -13.89 1.67 -13.93
CA GLY A 103 -14.36 2.02 -15.27
C GLY A 103 -14.40 0.87 -16.28
N GLU A 104 -14.05 -0.35 -15.89
CA GLU A 104 -14.16 -1.52 -16.75
C GLU A 104 -15.63 -1.96 -16.90
N GLU A 105 -16.05 -2.27 -18.13
CA GLU A 105 -17.31 -2.97 -18.40
C GLU A 105 -17.11 -4.47 -18.25
N TYR A 106 -17.87 -5.10 -17.36
CA TYR A 106 -17.72 -6.52 -17.06
C TYR A 106 -19.06 -7.13 -16.59
N THR A 107 -19.11 -8.46 -16.54
CA THR A 107 -20.20 -9.21 -15.91
C THR A 107 -19.78 -9.59 -14.50
N GLU A 108 -20.50 -9.08 -13.49
CA GLU A 108 -20.28 -9.44 -12.08
C GLU A 108 -20.74 -10.88 -11.83
N VAL A 109 -19.84 -11.71 -11.29
CA VAL A 109 -20.17 -13.09 -10.91
C VAL A 109 -20.42 -13.26 -9.41
N GLY A 110 -19.98 -12.29 -8.59
CA GLY A 110 -20.21 -12.24 -7.15
C GLY A 110 -21.54 -11.58 -6.78
N ARG A 111 -21.48 -10.60 -5.89
CA ARG A 111 -22.63 -9.75 -5.54
C ARG A 111 -22.60 -8.50 -6.42
N ASP A 112 -23.64 -8.34 -7.23
CA ASP A 112 -23.91 -7.12 -7.98
C ASP A 112 -24.69 -6.10 -7.13
N MET A 113 -24.98 -4.93 -7.70
CA MET A 113 -25.69 -3.87 -6.99
C MET A 113 -27.15 -4.27 -6.66
N GLU A 114 -27.85 -4.94 -7.57
CA GLU A 114 -29.25 -5.36 -7.34
C GLU A 114 -29.36 -6.35 -6.17
N GLU A 115 -28.49 -7.35 -6.12
CA GLU A 115 -28.44 -8.27 -4.97
C GLU A 115 -28.01 -7.54 -3.70
N SER A 116 -27.12 -6.54 -3.82
CA SER A 116 -26.61 -5.77 -2.66
C SER A 116 -27.71 -4.90 -2.02
N GLU A 117 -28.55 -4.25 -2.79
CA GLU A 117 -29.72 -3.49 -2.30
C GLU A 117 -30.61 -4.37 -1.43
N ARG A 118 -30.97 -5.54 -1.94
CA ARG A 118 -31.77 -6.54 -1.22
C ARG A 118 -31.06 -7.05 0.01
N ALA A 119 -29.76 -7.36 -0.09
CA ALA A 119 -28.96 -7.93 0.99
C ALA A 119 -28.78 -6.93 2.14
N ALA A 120 -28.46 -5.68 1.85
CA ALA A 120 -28.31 -4.65 2.88
C ALA A 120 -29.59 -4.48 3.71
N LYS A 121 -30.75 -4.39 3.04
CA LYS A 121 -32.07 -4.34 3.73
C LYS A 121 -32.32 -5.61 4.53
N TYR A 122 -32.03 -6.79 3.98
CA TYR A 122 -32.26 -8.07 4.63
C TYR A 122 -31.36 -8.24 5.89
N MET A 123 -30.12 -7.75 5.84
CA MET A 123 -29.23 -7.75 7.00
C MET A 123 -29.70 -6.79 8.09
N GLN A 124 -30.15 -5.58 7.74
CA GLN A 124 -30.79 -4.66 8.67
C GLN A 124 -32.00 -5.32 9.36
N ASP A 125 -32.91 -5.92 8.59
CA ASP A 125 -34.12 -6.54 9.11
C ASP A 125 -33.82 -7.80 9.97
N ALA A 126 -32.68 -8.44 9.76
CA ALA A 126 -32.19 -9.52 10.59
C ALA A 126 -31.67 -9.07 11.97
N GLY A 127 -31.30 -7.79 12.13
CA GLY A 127 -30.89 -7.19 13.40
C GLY A 127 -29.49 -6.60 13.45
N TYR A 128 -28.81 -6.40 12.31
CA TYR A 128 -27.59 -5.59 12.26
C TYR A 128 -27.92 -4.11 12.45
N ASP A 129 -27.11 -3.41 13.25
CA ASP A 129 -27.36 -2.02 13.65
C ASP A 129 -26.58 -0.99 12.81
N MET A 130 -25.59 -1.41 12.04
CA MET A 130 -24.78 -0.56 11.16
C MET A 130 -24.09 -1.42 10.08
N LEU A 131 -23.89 -0.85 8.90
CA LEU A 131 -23.07 -1.44 7.84
C LEU A 131 -21.76 -0.66 7.69
N ASN A 132 -20.63 -1.35 7.80
CA ASN A 132 -19.31 -0.82 7.51
C ASN A 132 -18.89 -1.31 6.12
N CYS A 133 -18.99 -0.41 5.13
CA CYS A 133 -19.03 -0.74 3.71
C CYS A 133 -17.75 -0.38 2.95
N ASP A 134 -17.43 -1.21 1.98
CA ASP A 134 -16.54 -0.96 0.84
C ASP A 134 -16.93 -1.87 -0.32
N ASN A 135 -16.03 -2.09 -1.29
CA ASN A 135 -16.21 -3.02 -2.40
C ASN A 135 -15.07 -4.05 -2.43
N GLY A 136 -15.25 -5.07 -3.25
CA GLY A 136 -14.20 -6.01 -3.62
C GLY A 136 -14.24 -7.35 -2.89
N THR A 137 -13.44 -8.26 -3.42
CA THR A 137 -13.16 -9.59 -2.89
C THR A 137 -11.65 -9.86 -2.94
N TYR A 138 -11.21 -11.05 -2.53
CA TYR A 138 -9.81 -11.47 -2.72
C TYR A 138 -9.39 -11.49 -4.21
N ASP A 139 -10.33 -11.69 -5.13
CA ASP A 139 -10.07 -11.67 -6.58
C ASP A 139 -9.91 -10.23 -7.10
N ALA A 140 -10.49 -9.25 -6.41
CA ALA A 140 -10.42 -7.80 -6.69
C ALA A 140 -9.90 -7.02 -5.48
N TRP A 141 -8.83 -7.46 -4.89
CA TRP A 141 -8.34 -7.00 -3.57
C TRP A 141 -7.96 -5.52 -3.51
N TYR A 142 -7.63 -4.93 -4.66
CA TYR A 142 -7.35 -3.49 -4.76
C TYR A 142 -8.59 -2.59 -4.56
N TRP A 143 -9.82 -3.13 -4.52
CA TRP A 143 -11.02 -2.38 -4.10
C TRP A 143 -11.18 -2.36 -2.58
N ALA A 144 -11.04 -3.50 -1.93
CA ALA A 144 -11.14 -3.59 -0.47
C ALA A 144 -9.92 -2.96 0.23
N HIS A 145 -8.76 -3.04 -0.39
CA HIS A 145 -7.50 -2.46 0.08
C HIS A 145 -6.88 -1.57 -1.00
N PRO A 146 -7.43 -0.37 -1.26
CA PRO A 146 -7.03 0.42 -2.41
C PRO A 146 -5.54 0.74 -2.43
N ALA A 147 -4.90 0.34 -3.53
CA ALA A 147 -3.51 0.64 -3.88
C ALA A 147 -3.37 2.12 -4.33
N PRO A 148 -2.16 2.67 -4.47
CA PRO A 148 -1.97 4.04 -4.93
C PRO A 148 -2.55 4.32 -6.32
N TYR A 149 -2.72 3.29 -7.14
CA TYR A 149 -3.29 3.38 -8.50
C TYR A 149 -4.83 3.53 -8.52
N MET A 150 -5.51 3.18 -7.42
CA MET A 150 -6.95 3.33 -7.30
C MET A 150 -7.33 4.79 -7.08
N PRO A 151 -8.46 5.26 -7.60
CA PRO A 151 -8.95 6.61 -7.31
C PRO A 151 -9.15 6.86 -5.81
N GLU A 152 -8.99 8.10 -5.37
CA GLU A 152 -9.48 8.49 -4.04
C GLU A 152 -11.00 8.34 -3.99
N ASN A 153 -11.52 8.00 -2.81
CA ASN A 153 -12.96 7.80 -2.57
C ASN A 153 -13.59 6.71 -3.47
N CYS A 154 -12.81 5.73 -3.91
CA CYS A 154 -13.20 4.76 -4.94
C CYS A 154 -14.46 3.94 -4.62
N ASN A 155 -14.87 3.85 -3.37
CA ASN A 155 -16.04 3.08 -2.94
C ASN A 155 -17.27 3.96 -2.63
N LEU A 156 -17.12 5.30 -2.65
CA LEU A 156 -18.16 6.21 -2.17
C LEU A 156 -19.48 6.11 -2.96
N ALA A 157 -19.41 6.00 -4.28
CA ALA A 157 -20.59 6.00 -5.14
C ALA A 157 -21.52 4.82 -4.83
N GLU A 158 -20.96 3.61 -4.74
CA GLU A 158 -21.72 2.39 -4.45
C GLU A 158 -22.23 2.38 -3.00
N VAL A 159 -21.42 2.85 -2.05
CA VAL A 159 -21.82 2.90 -0.64
C VAL A 159 -22.93 3.93 -0.41
N ALA A 160 -22.83 5.12 -1.01
CA ALA A 160 -23.89 6.13 -0.98
C ALA A 160 -25.20 5.64 -1.64
N HIS A 161 -25.08 4.78 -2.67
CA HIS A 161 -26.24 4.15 -3.26
C HIS A 161 -26.96 3.22 -2.25
N ILE A 162 -26.21 2.35 -1.57
CA ILE A 162 -26.75 1.42 -0.56
C ILE A 162 -27.39 2.17 0.63
N LYS A 163 -26.86 3.31 1.03
CA LYS A 163 -27.44 4.13 2.11
C LYS A 163 -28.92 4.44 1.88
N LYS A 164 -29.37 4.54 0.63
CA LYS A 164 -30.77 4.82 0.26
C LYS A 164 -31.75 3.67 0.56
N PHE A 165 -31.23 2.47 0.76
CA PHE A 165 -32.02 1.24 0.98
C PHE A 165 -32.10 0.82 2.45
N VAL A 166 -31.35 1.48 3.33
CA VAL A 166 -31.30 1.14 4.76
C VAL A 166 -31.52 2.36 5.65
N GLY A 167 -32.13 2.13 6.81
CA GLY A 167 -32.34 3.15 7.83
C GLY A 167 -31.26 3.18 8.92
N ILE A 168 -30.39 2.18 8.93
CA ILE A 168 -29.27 2.08 9.87
C ILE A 168 -28.07 2.91 9.36
N PRO A 169 -27.13 3.30 10.24
CA PRO A 169 -25.91 3.97 9.86
C PRO A 169 -25.10 3.17 8.84
N VAL A 170 -24.49 3.90 7.88
CA VAL A 170 -23.59 3.36 6.86
C VAL A 170 -22.25 4.07 6.91
N VAL A 171 -21.18 3.31 7.12
CA VAL A 171 -19.80 3.79 7.11
C VAL A 171 -19.19 3.47 5.75
N CYS A 172 -18.52 4.44 5.11
CA CYS A 172 -17.78 4.22 3.86
C CYS A 172 -16.27 4.14 4.12
N ALA A 173 -15.62 3.08 3.66
CA ALA A 173 -14.18 2.90 3.70
C ALA A 173 -13.59 2.77 2.28
N GLY A 174 -12.30 3.09 2.11
CA GLY A 174 -11.55 2.91 0.86
C GLY A 174 -10.95 4.19 0.30
N ARG A 175 -9.73 4.53 0.70
CA ARG A 175 -9.01 5.76 0.26
C ARG A 175 -9.82 7.05 0.38
N MET A 176 -10.71 7.13 1.37
CA MET A 176 -11.49 8.32 1.61
C MET A 176 -10.59 9.48 2.05
N ASP A 177 -10.78 10.66 1.47
CA ASP A 177 -10.25 11.90 2.01
C ASP A 177 -11.27 12.58 2.96
N ALA A 178 -10.77 13.30 3.95
CA ALA A 178 -11.61 13.87 5.00
C ALA A 178 -12.59 14.93 4.48
N LYS A 179 -12.22 15.72 3.48
CA LYS A 179 -13.06 16.80 2.93
C LYS A 179 -14.24 16.23 2.13
N THR A 180 -13.98 15.23 1.31
CA THR A 180 -15.04 14.51 0.58
C THR A 180 -15.94 13.75 1.54
N ALA A 181 -15.37 13.10 2.56
CA ALA A 181 -16.16 12.41 3.58
C ALA A 181 -17.08 13.35 4.36
N ALA A 182 -16.58 14.53 4.77
CA ALA A 182 -17.38 15.53 5.46
C ALA A 182 -18.59 16.00 4.60
N LYS A 183 -18.36 16.26 3.31
CA LYS A 183 -19.45 16.62 2.37
C LYS A 183 -20.46 15.49 2.19
N ALA A 184 -20.00 14.24 2.06
CA ALA A 184 -20.88 13.08 1.92
C ALA A 184 -21.72 12.81 3.18
N ILE A 185 -21.18 13.11 4.38
CA ILE A 185 -21.92 13.05 5.64
C ILE A 185 -22.95 14.18 5.70
N GLU A 186 -22.56 15.41 5.35
CA GLU A 186 -23.43 16.58 5.33
C GLU A 186 -24.62 16.40 4.36
N SER A 187 -24.38 15.80 3.18
CA SER A 187 -25.43 15.47 2.21
C SER A 187 -26.30 14.27 2.58
N GLY A 188 -25.90 13.49 3.59
CA GLY A 188 -26.60 12.26 3.99
C GLY A 188 -26.32 11.05 3.10
N ASP A 189 -25.28 11.09 2.27
CA ASP A 189 -24.85 9.99 1.41
C ASP A 189 -24.21 8.84 2.21
N ILE A 190 -23.57 9.17 3.33
CA ILE A 190 -23.03 8.24 4.31
C ILE A 190 -23.19 8.82 5.72
N ASP A 191 -23.05 8.03 6.77
CA ASP A 191 -23.11 8.51 8.16
C ASP A 191 -21.73 8.69 8.77
N ALA A 192 -20.71 7.97 8.30
CA ALA A 192 -19.35 8.08 8.80
C ALA A 192 -18.31 7.62 7.77
N MET A 193 -17.07 8.05 8.00
CA MET A 193 -15.89 7.64 7.24
C MET A 193 -15.14 6.51 7.97
N GLY A 194 -14.87 5.41 7.28
CA GLY A 194 -14.03 4.32 7.76
C GLY A 194 -12.54 4.58 7.47
N VAL A 195 -11.71 4.64 8.52
CA VAL A 195 -10.27 4.93 8.40
C VAL A 195 -9.46 3.91 9.18
N ALA A 196 -8.49 3.27 8.52
CA ALA A 196 -7.57 2.36 9.19
C ALA A 196 -6.09 2.76 8.95
N ARG A 197 -5.62 2.69 7.72
CA ARG A 197 -4.20 2.86 7.39
C ARG A 197 -3.63 4.24 7.73
N GLN A 198 -4.44 5.30 7.63
CA GLN A 198 -4.03 6.64 8.00
C GLN A 198 -3.73 6.74 9.51
N PHE A 199 -4.54 6.10 10.38
CA PHE A 199 -4.26 6.03 11.82
C PHE A 199 -3.00 5.20 12.15
N LEU A 200 -2.71 4.15 11.38
CA LEU A 200 -1.44 3.43 11.53
C LEU A 200 -0.24 4.32 11.17
N CYS A 201 -0.41 5.21 10.20
CA CYS A 201 0.63 6.13 9.76
C CYS A 201 0.79 7.31 10.73
N ASP A 202 -0.33 7.90 11.12
CA ASP A 202 -0.39 9.06 12.02
C ASP A 202 -1.54 8.90 13.02
N PRO A 203 -1.27 8.46 14.26
CA PRO A 203 -2.31 8.28 15.28
C PRO A 203 -2.98 9.59 15.72
N GLU A 204 -2.31 10.73 15.52
CA GLU A 204 -2.83 12.07 15.85
C GLU A 204 -3.62 12.72 14.70
N TRP A 205 -3.90 11.96 13.63
CA TRP A 205 -4.51 12.47 12.41
C TRP A 205 -5.79 13.28 12.66
N ILE A 206 -6.74 12.77 13.47
CA ILE A 206 -7.99 13.49 13.80
C ILE A 206 -7.70 14.77 14.58
N THR A 207 -6.84 14.71 15.60
CA THR A 207 -6.45 15.87 16.40
C THR A 207 -5.87 16.98 15.51
N LYS A 208 -4.99 16.61 14.58
CA LYS A 208 -4.41 17.56 13.62
C LYS A 208 -5.46 18.18 12.69
N LEU A 209 -6.42 17.39 12.22
CA LEU A 209 -7.54 17.90 11.41
C LEU A 209 -8.41 18.88 12.20
N THR A 210 -8.76 18.56 13.44
CA THR A 210 -9.63 19.43 14.29
C THR A 210 -8.93 20.69 14.77
N GLU A 211 -7.61 20.73 14.71
CA GLU A 211 -6.78 21.89 15.07
C GLU A 211 -6.27 22.67 13.85
N ASP A 212 -6.82 22.44 12.65
CA ASP A 212 -6.40 23.06 11.38
C ASP A 212 -4.89 22.89 11.08
N ARG A 213 -4.32 21.74 11.46
CA ARG A 213 -2.91 21.35 11.25
C ARG A 213 -2.76 20.26 10.20
N GLU A 214 -3.48 20.36 9.09
CA GLU A 214 -3.46 19.35 8.02
C GLU A 214 -2.04 19.10 7.48
N ASP A 215 -1.22 20.15 7.35
CA ASP A 215 0.17 20.07 6.87
C ASP A 215 1.11 19.28 7.80
N ASP A 216 0.70 19.03 9.05
CA ASP A 216 1.45 18.22 10.03
C ASP A 216 1.12 16.73 9.91
N ILE A 217 0.09 16.38 9.16
CA ILE A 217 -0.34 14.99 9.00
C ILE A 217 0.68 14.23 8.15
N ARG A 218 1.23 13.13 8.70
CA ARG A 218 2.01 12.16 7.91
C ARG A 218 1.06 11.36 7.02
N PRO A 219 1.12 11.50 5.68
CA PRO A 219 0.17 10.87 4.79
C PRO A 219 0.41 9.36 4.67
N CYS A 220 -0.66 8.57 4.67
CA CYS A 220 -0.59 7.18 4.25
C CYS A 220 -0.48 7.10 2.72
N ILE A 221 0.60 6.55 2.21
CA ILE A 221 0.89 6.44 0.77
C ILE A 221 0.34 5.16 0.12
N CYS A 222 -0.51 4.41 0.78
CA CYS A 222 -1.12 3.17 0.28
C CYS A 222 -0.11 2.10 -0.22
N CYS A 223 1.10 2.08 0.33
CA CYS A 223 2.17 1.17 -0.08
C CYS A 223 1.97 -0.29 0.37
N HIS A 224 1.16 -0.54 1.38
CA HIS A 224 0.90 -1.84 2.01
C HIS A 224 2.15 -2.58 2.57
N ASN A 225 3.32 -1.97 2.58
CA ASN A 225 4.60 -2.64 2.87
C ASN A 225 4.76 -3.15 4.31
N ALA A 226 4.00 -2.65 5.27
CA ALA A 226 4.08 -3.09 6.65
C ALA A 226 2.71 -3.37 7.29
N CYS A 227 1.62 -2.80 6.80
CA CYS A 227 0.29 -3.11 7.31
C CYS A 227 -0.20 -4.47 6.80
N PHE A 228 -0.48 -4.61 5.51
CA PHE A 228 -0.95 -5.87 4.94
C PHE A 228 0.14 -6.90 4.75
N ASN A 229 1.29 -6.49 4.22
CA ASN A 229 2.35 -7.42 3.86
C ASN A 229 2.95 -8.18 5.04
N MET A 230 2.88 -7.61 6.25
CA MET A 230 3.37 -8.27 7.46
C MET A 230 2.27 -9.03 8.21
N ALA A 231 1.01 -8.60 8.10
CA ALA A 231 -0.11 -9.28 8.74
C ALA A 231 -0.58 -10.51 7.97
N HIS A 232 -0.53 -10.47 6.64
CA HIS A 232 -0.91 -11.57 5.79
C HIS A 232 0.28 -12.44 5.40
N TYR A 233 0.29 -13.69 5.86
CA TYR A 233 1.30 -14.71 5.56
C TYR A 233 1.38 -15.13 4.08
N LYS A 234 0.57 -14.57 3.19
CA LYS A 234 0.65 -14.82 1.75
C LYS A 234 1.83 -14.12 1.07
N GLY A 235 2.44 -13.15 1.75
CA GLY A 235 3.71 -12.59 1.33
C GLY A 235 4.86 -13.38 1.96
N VAL A 236 5.88 -13.72 1.17
CA VAL A 236 7.13 -14.25 1.72
C VAL A 236 7.63 -13.26 2.77
N PRO A 237 8.04 -13.71 3.99
CA PRO A 237 8.60 -12.84 5.00
C PRO A 237 9.68 -11.98 4.36
N ASN A 238 9.54 -10.69 4.51
CA ASN A 238 10.56 -9.78 4.06
C ASN A 238 11.78 -10.01 4.97
N ASP A 239 12.92 -10.40 4.39
CA ASP A 239 14.17 -10.77 5.08
C ASP A 239 14.81 -9.67 5.94
N GLN A 240 14.06 -8.64 6.24
CA GLN A 240 14.54 -7.58 7.10
C GLN A 240 14.23 -7.91 8.53
N SER A 241 15.30 -8.20 9.22
CA SER A 241 15.40 -8.69 10.58
C SER A 241 14.98 -7.72 11.70
N LEU A 242 13.91 -6.99 11.52
CA LEU A 242 13.16 -6.50 12.67
C LEU A 242 12.28 -7.66 13.13
N SER A 243 12.94 -8.62 13.76
CA SER A 243 12.54 -9.99 14.03
C SER A 243 11.32 -10.18 14.93
N ASP A 244 10.71 -9.10 15.42
CA ASP A 244 9.58 -9.12 16.34
C ASP A 244 8.25 -8.76 15.67
N ASN A 245 8.18 -8.83 14.34
CA ASN A 245 7.08 -8.26 13.58
C ASN A 245 6.24 -9.27 12.79
N ALA A 246 6.57 -10.54 12.86
CA ALA A 246 5.82 -11.56 12.15
C ALA A 246 4.34 -11.59 12.64
N GLY A 247 3.41 -11.42 11.71
CA GLY A 247 1.98 -11.46 11.99
C GLY A 247 1.37 -10.18 12.57
N MET A 248 2.11 -9.08 12.67
CA MET A 248 1.59 -7.79 13.17
C MET A 248 1.45 -6.76 12.05
N SER A 249 0.28 -6.12 11.96
CA SER A 249 0.12 -4.92 11.14
C SER A 249 0.91 -3.77 11.74
N ARG A 250 1.80 -3.18 10.93
CA ARG A 250 2.60 -2.01 11.29
C ARG A 250 2.50 -0.96 10.18
N CYS A 251 3.25 0.13 10.28
CA CYS A 251 3.34 1.12 9.21
C CYS A 251 4.77 1.23 8.69
N ALA A 252 4.94 1.27 7.37
CA ALA A 252 6.23 1.49 6.73
C ALA A 252 6.83 2.86 7.09
N LEU A 253 5.97 3.87 7.26
CA LEU A 253 6.35 5.25 7.53
C LEU A 253 6.41 5.57 9.04
N ASN A 254 5.80 4.74 9.88
CA ASN A 254 5.76 4.96 11.33
C ASN A 254 6.22 3.71 12.09
N PRO A 255 7.50 3.63 12.48
CA PRO A 255 8.03 2.51 13.24
C PRO A 255 7.40 2.31 14.63
N GLU A 256 6.79 3.33 15.24
CA GLU A 256 6.13 3.23 16.55
C GLU A 256 4.82 2.43 16.49
N THR A 257 4.19 2.35 15.32
CA THR A 257 2.91 1.65 15.16
C THR A 257 2.99 0.22 15.72
N MET A 258 2.11 -0.11 16.68
CA MET A 258 2.04 -1.38 17.42
C MET A 258 3.33 -1.73 18.20
N GLN A 259 4.27 -0.79 18.32
CA GLN A 259 5.58 -0.96 18.98
C GLN A 259 5.99 0.27 19.81
N SER A 260 5.04 1.02 20.32
CA SER A 260 5.28 2.28 21.04
C SER A 260 6.21 2.14 22.26
N LYS A 261 6.25 0.99 22.93
CA LYS A 261 7.18 0.76 24.04
C LYS A 261 8.64 0.67 23.58
N LYS A 262 8.89 0.07 22.41
CA LYS A 262 10.24 -0.20 21.89
C LYS A 262 10.78 0.97 21.06
N TYR A 263 9.94 1.57 20.26
CA TYR A 263 10.34 2.61 19.29
C TYR A 263 9.87 4.01 19.66
N LYS A 264 9.31 4.22 20.87
CA LYS A 264 8.99 5.56 21.35
C LYS A 264 10.25 6.44 21.35
N ILE A 265 10.13 7.60 20.69
CA ILE A 265 11.21 8.60 20.74
C ILE A 265 11.33 9.14 22.16
N VAL A 266 12.50 8.99 22.74
CA VAL A 266 12.85 9.50 24.06
C VAL A 266 14.12 10.34 23.97
N PRO A 267 14.29 11.37 24.83
CA PRO A 267 15.52 12.16 24.87
C PRO A 267 16.75 11.29 25.01
N ALA A 268 17.82 11.63 24.30
CA ALA A 268 19.10 10.95 24.40
C ALA A 268 19.73 11.22 25.78
N LYS A 269 20.43 10.24 26.33
CA LYS A 269 21.17 10.38 27.60
C LYS A 269 22.28 11.43 27.50
N ARG A 270 22.88 11.58 26.34
CA ARG A 270 23.93 12.56 26.04
C ARG A 270 23.67 13.19 24.69
N LYS A 271 23.64 14.52 24.65
CA LYS A 271 23.56 15.29 23.42
C LYS A 271 24.85 15.13 22.62
N LYS A 272 24.72 14.85 21.32
CA LYS A 272 25.82 14.69 20.38
C LYS A 272 25.66 15.63 19.19
N ASN A 273 26.76 15.93 18.51
CA ASN A 273 26.79 16.58 17.21
C ASN A 273 26.82 15.48 16.15
N VAL A 274 25.83 15.48 15.25
CA VAL A 274 25.68 14.41 14.24
C VAL A 274 25.60 15.00 12.84
N ALA A 275 26.44 14.52 11.94
CA ALA A 275 26.36 14.83 10.52
C ALA A 275 25.56 13.75 9.79
N VAL A 276 24.54 14.15 9.04
CA VAL A 276 23.77 13.26 8.15
C VAL A 276 24.14 13.60 6.71
N ILE A 277 24.61 12.61 5.96
CA ILE A 277 25.11 12.76 4.60
C ILE A 277 24.13 12.13 3.61
N GLY A 278 23.42 12.98 2.88
CA GLY A 278 22.35 12.64 1.94
C GLY A 278 20.96 13.04 2.44
N GLY A 279 20.27 13.88 1.68
CA GLY A 279 18.95 14.45 1.97
C GLY A 279 17.77 13.66 1.40
N GLY A 280 17.95 12.36 1.09
CA GLY A 280 16.85 11.46 0.74
C GLY A 280 15.99 11.10 1.96
N ILE A 281 14.94 10.28 1.77
CA ILE A 281 14.00 9.90 2.84
C ILE A 281 14.73 9.33 4.06
N GLY A 282 15.72 8.46 3.85
CA GLY A 282 16.49 7.87 4.96
C GLY A 282 17.27 8.89 5.78
N GLY A 283 17.89 9.86 5.10
CA GLY A 283 18.63 10.94 5.78
C GLY A 283 17.70 11.91 6.50
N MET A 284 16.60 12.32 5.87
CA MET A 284 15.60 13.18 6.52
C MET A 284 14.97 12.50 7.75
N GLU A 285 14.65 11.21 7.68
CA GLU A 285 14.11 10.49 8.83
C GLU A 285 15.14 10.34 9.96
N ALA A 286 16.39 10.02 9.63
CA ALA A 286 17.46 9.97 10.63
C ALA A 286 17.65 11.35 11.30
N ALA A 287 17.71 12.42 10.51
CA ALA A 287 17.85 13.78 11.02
C ALA A 287 16.66 14.18 11.94
N ARG A 288 15.43 13.85 11.53
CA ARG A 288 14.21 14.09 12.30
C ARG A 288 14.26 13.38 13.66
N VAL A 289 14.52 12.08 13.68
CA VAL A 289 14.56 11.30 14.92
C VAL A 289 15.66 11.77 15.85
N LEU A 290 16.87 12.02 15.32
CA LEU A 290 17.99 12.55 16.11
C LEU A 290 17.66 13.90 16.74
N LYS A 291 17.05 14.83 15.99
CA LYS A 291 16.67 16.15 16.51
C LYS A 291 15.60 16.03 17.58
N LEU A 292 14.58 15.20 17.40
CA LEU A 292 13.55 14.92 18.41
C LEU A 292 14.13 14.31 19.70
N ARG A 293 15.24 13.59 19.58
CA ARG A 293 15.99 13.07 20.74
C ARG A 293 16.90 14.09 21.40
N GLY A 294 17.03 15.30 20.84
CA GLY A 294 17.78 16.43 21.41
C GLY A 294 19.22 16.56 20.90
N HIS A 295 19.62 15.84 19.85
CA HIS A 295 20.94 15.99 19.24
C HIS A 295 21.05 17.28 18.41
N ASN A 296 22.27 17.77 18.18
CA ASN A 296 22.57 18.76 17.17
C ASN A 296 22.78 18.04 15.83
N VAL A 297 22.01 18.40 14.82
CA VAL A 297 22.02 17.71 13.54
C VAL A 297 22.33 18.68 12.42
N THR A 298 23.33 18.36 11.58
CA THR A 298 23.58 19.02 10.30
C THR A 298 23.36 18.01 9.18
N LEU A 299 22.49 18.33 8.23
CA LEU A 299 22.20 17.50 7.07
C LEU A 299 22.87 18.10 5.83
N TYR A 300 23.70 17.31 5.16
CA TYR A 300 24.40 17.69 3.94
C TYR A 300 23.76 16.98 2.74
N GLU A 301 23.39 17.75 1.72
CA GLU A 301 22.85 17.24 0.47
C GLU A 301 23.61 17.85 -0.72
N LYS A 302 24.08 16.98 -1.63
CA LYS A 302 24.85 17.39 -2.79
C LYS A 302 24.05 18.15 -3.85
N SER A 303 22.74 17.85 -3.93
CA SER A 303 21.81 18.51 -4.84
C SER A 303 21.20 19.77 -4.25
N GLY A 304 20.46 20.53 -5.07
CA GLY A 304 19.77 21.75 -4.65
C GLY A 304 18.46 21.52 -3.90
N GLU A 305 18.05 20.25 -3.67
CA GLU A 305 16.79 19.95 -3.00
C GLU A 305 16.83 18.64 -2.20
N LEU A 306 15.90 18.54 -1.23
CA LEU A 306 15.69 17.32 -0.43
C LEU A 306 14.70 16.38 -1.11
N GLY A 307 14.86 15.07 -0.88
CA GLY A 307 13.99 14.00 -1.38
C GLY A 307 14.75 12.85 -2.05
N GLY A 308 15.92 13.16 -2.65
CA GLY A 308 16.75 12.14 -3.30
C GLY A 308 16.01 11.41 -4.43
N VAL A 309 16.28 10.13 -4.62
CA VAL A 309 15.64 9.29 -5.64
C VAL A 309 14.12 9.17 -5.48
N PHE A 310 13.59 9.46 -4.30
CA PHE A 310 12.15 9.39 -4.07
C PHE A 310 11.36 10.49 -4.80
N ILE A 311 12.02 11.59 -5.23
CA ILE A 311 11.41 12.59 -6.10
C ILE A 311 10.99 11.95 -7.43
N ALA A 312 11.87 11.16 -8.04
CA ALA A 312 11.56 10.41 -9.25
C ALA A 312 10.46 9.36 -9.01
N ALA A 313 10.54 8.62 -7.91
CA ALA A 313 9.53 7.62 -7.56
C ALA A 313 8.13 8.22 -7.35
N ALA A 314 8.05 9.47 -6.90
CA ALA A 314 6.81 10.21 -6.66
C ALA A 314 6.29 10.97 -7.90
N ALA A 315 7.04 11.01 -9.00
CA ALA A 315 6.70 11.82 -10.17
C ALA A 315 5.39 11.42 -10.87
N PRO A 316 5.05 10.12 -11.08
CA PRO A 316 3.83 9.72 -11.75
C PRO A 316 2.56 10.34 -11.14
N SER A 317 1.54 10.57 -11.96
CA SER A 317 0.29 11.24 -11.56
C SER A 317 -0.44 10.52 -10.43
N PHE A 318 -0.42 9.19 -10.43
CA PHE A 318 -1.06 8.34 -9.41
C PHE A 318 -0.25 8.22 -8.09
N LYS A 319 0.84 8.98 -7.94
CA LYS A 319 1.70 9.03 -6.76
C LYS A 319 1.51 10.33 -5.96
N GLU A 320 0.30 10.88 -5.92
CA GLU A 320 -0.01 12.13 -5.21
C GLU A 320 0.36 12.06 -3.72
N LYS A 321 0.13 10.93 -3.06
CA LYS A 321 0.48 10.75 -1.64
C LYS A 321 1.99 10.63 -1.40
N ASP A 322 2.75 10.15 -2.37
CA ASP A 322 4.22 10.15 -2.31
C ASP A 322 4.76 11.60 -2.40
N LYS A 323 4.14 12.47 -3.21
CA LYS A 323 4.46 13.90 -3.27
C LYS A 323 4.11 14.61 -1.96
N GLU A 324 2.96 14.28 -1.37
CA GLU A 324 2.58 14.79 -0.03
C GLU A 324 3.58 14.35 1.04
N LEU A 325 4.08 13.12 0.99
CA LEU A 325 5.10 12.62 1.92
C LEU A 325 6.41 13.41 1.81
N ILE A 326 6.86 13.75 0.60
CA ILE A 326 8.03 14.62 0.41
C ILE A 326 7.80 15.99 1.03
N LYS A 327 6.62 16.60 0.81
CA LYS A 327 6.25 17.89 1.41
C LYS A 327 6.27 17.83 2.94
N TRP A 328 5.70 16.76 3.50
CA TRP A 328 5.70 16.52 4.94
C TRP A 328 7.13 16.43 5.49
N TYR A 329 8.03 15.66 4.87
CA TYR A 329 9.42 15.60 5.30
C TYR A 329 10.15 16.95 5.20
N LYS A 330 9.97 17.69 4.11
CA LYS A 330 10.55 19.04 3.95
C LYS A 330 10.05 19.98 5.05
N LYS A 331 8.75 19.91 5.39
CA LYS A 331 8.16 20.66 6.51
C LYS A 331 8.78 20.23 7.86
N GLN A 332 8.90 18.93 8.13
CA GLN A 332 9.53 18.44 9.37
C GLN A 332 10.97 18.93 9.51
N MET A 333 11.75 18.98 8.42
CA MET A 333 13.11 19.52 8.45
C MET A 333 13.12 21.01 8.88
N LYS A 334 12.18 21.78 8.36
CA LYS A 334 12.02 23.21 8.67
C LYS A 334 11.54 23.42 10.12
N ASP A 335 10.47 22.76 10.52
CA ASP A 335 9.84 22.95 11.84
C ASP A 335 10.77 22.53 13.00
N LEU A 336 11.59 21.53 12.76
CA LEU A 336 12.62 21.08 13.70
C LEU A 336 13.91 21.91 13.63
N GLU A 337 13.97 22.94 12.79
CA GLU A 337 15.14 23.81 12.65
C GLU A 337 16.45 22.99 12.44
N ILE A 338 16.42 22.03 11.52
CA ILE A 338 17.61 21.24 11.17
C ILE A 338 18.54 22.10 10.30
N ASP A 339 19.84 22.18 10.65
CA ASP A 339 20.86 22.83 9.81
C ASP A 339 21.02 22.02 8.50
N ILE A 340 20.48 22.57 7.40
CA ILE A 340 20.49 21.91 6.07
C ILE A 340 21.47 22.64 5.18
N ARG A 341 22.41 21.87 4.58
CA ARG A 341 23.41 22.37 3.65
C ARG A 341 23.22 21.71 2.28
N LEU A 342 22.42 22.37 1.45
CA LEU A 342 22.21 21.99 0.05
C LEU A 342 23.45 22.34 -0.80
N ASN A 343 23.53 21.76 -2.01
CA ASN A 343 24.65 21.93 -2.95
C ASN A 343 26.02 21.65 -2.29
N THR A 344 26.03 20.75 -1.29
CA THR A 344 27.21 20.48 -0.49
C THR A 344 27.56 18.98 -0.49
N GLU A 345 28.52 18.60 -1.32
CA GLU A 345 29.06 17.23 -1.35
C GLU A 345 30.19 17.08 -0.32
N VAL A 346 30.01 16.22 0.67
CA VAL A 346 31.05 15.90 1.65
C VAL A 346 31.95 14.81 1.08
N LYS A 347 33.20 15.15 0.76
CA LYS A 347 34.22 14.22 0.24
C LYS A 347 35.17 13.75 1.32
N ASP A 348 35.51 14.62 2.28
CA ASP A 348 36.37 14.30 3.42
C ASP A 348 35.57 14.25 4.72
N PHE A 349 35.31 13.05 5.20
CA PHE A 349 34.59 12.79 6.45
C PHE A 349 35.46 13.02 7.69
N SER A 350 36.79 13.04 7.55
CA SER A 350 37.71 13.27 8.65
C SER A 350 37.71 14.74 9.11
N SER A 351 37.40 15.65 8.21
CA SER A 351 37.28 17.09 8.49
C SER A 351 36.02 17.46 9.27
N LEU A 352 35.04 16.56 9.38
CA LEU A 352 33.83 16.80 10.12
C LEU A 352 34.08 16.70 11.64
N ASN A 353 33.98 17.83 12.32
CA ASN A 353 34.09 17.88 13.78
C ASN A 353 32.76 17.52 14.45
N VAL A 354 32.39 16.22 14.41
CA VAL A 354 31.15 15.66 14.93
C VAL A 354 31.39 14.36 15.69
N ASP A 355 30.47 14.01 16.59
CA ASP A 355 30.55 12.78 17.36
C ASP A 355 30.19 11.56 16.49
N GLU A 356 29.17 11.69 15.63
CA GLU A 356 28.64 10.59 14.80
C GLU A 356 28.38 11.06 13.37
N ILE A 357 28.46 10.13 12.41
CA ILE A 357 28.18 10.36 10.99
C ILE A 357 27.17 9.33 10.51
N ILE A 358 26.09 9.78 9.89
CA ILE A 358 25.13 8.91 9.21
C ILE A 358 25.31 9.06 7.70
N ILE A 359 25.62 7.99 7.03
CA ILE A 359 25.68 7.90 5.56
C ILE A 359 24.33 7.42 5.06
N ALA A 360 23.62 8.29 4.33
CA ALA A 360 22.31 8.07 3.73
C ALA A 360 22.33 8.35 2.23
N THR A 361 23.44 8.05 1.56
CA THR A 361 23.72 8.42 0.16
C THR A 361 23.00 7.54 -0.87
N GLY A 362 22.19 6.58 -0.41
CA GLY A 362 21.29 5.79 -1.24
C GLY A 362 22.00 4.80 -2.16
N SER A 363 21.43 4.58 -3.31
CA SER A 363 21.85 3.59 -4.31
C SER A 363 22.04 4.24 -5.68
N LYS A 364 22.63 3.49 -6.60
CA LYS A 364 22.78 3.88 -7.99
C LYS A 364 22.15 2.83 -8.91
N PRO A 365 21.68 3.22 -10.11
CA PRO A 365 21.11 2.29 -11.08
C PRO A 365 22.10 1.17 -11.43
N ARG A 366 21.59 -0.04 -11.59
CA ARG A 366 22.34 -1.16 -12.15
C ARG A 366 22.46 -0.96 -13.65
N LYS A 367 23.68 -1.06 -14.17
CA LYS A 367 23.92 -1.01 -15.62
C LYS A 367 23.65 -2.37 -16.24
N LEU A 368 23.09 -2.36 -17.43
CA LEU A 368 22.95 -3.55 -18.27
C LEU A 368 24.24 -3.72 -19.10
N SER A 369 24.79 -4.94 -19.12
CA SER A 369 26.05 -5.24 -19.83
C SER A 369 25.74 -5.95 -21.15
N VAL A 370 25.09 -5.23 -22.08
CA VAL A 370 24.80 -5.71 -23.44
C VAL A 370 25.22 -4.62 -24.44
N PRO A 371 25.52 -4.99 -25.72
CA PRO A 371 25.75 -4.01 -26.77
C PRO A 371 24.62 -2.99 -26.90
N GLY A 372 24.92 -1.72 -27.05
CA GLY A 372 23.95 -0.64 -27.21
C GLY A 372 23.27 -0.19 -25.92
N ALA A 373 23.69 -0.66 -24.74
CA ALA A 373 23.08 -0.28 -23.46
C ALA A 373 23.13 1.23 -23.17
N GLU A 374 24.08 1.94 -23.75
CA GLU A 374 24.23 3.41 -23.68
C GLU A 374 23.11 4.18 -24.40
N LYS A 375 22.35 3.53 -25.28
CA LYS A 375 21.17 4.11 -25.97
C LYS A 375 19.92 4.16 -25.10
N ALA A 376 19.91 3.40 -24.00
CA ALA A 376 18.74 3.32 -23.14
C ALA A 376 18.69 4.49 -22.16
N VAL A 377 17.47 4.92 -21.83
CA VAL A 377 17.15 5.95 -20.85
C VAL A 377 17.08 5.33 -19.46
N GLU A 378 17.71 5.94 -18.47
CA GLU A 378 17.55 5.56 -17.09
C GLU A 378 16.14 5.87 -16.57
N ALA A 379 15.57 4.97 -15.77
CA ALA A 379 14.23 5.13 -15.21
C ALA A 379 14.02 6.47 -14.49
N CYS A 380 15.01 6.91 -13.69
CA CYS A 380 14.92 8.20 -12.99
C CYS A 380 14.97 9.40 -13.94
N ASP A 381 15.73 9.33 -15.02
CA ASP A 381 15.82 10.45 -15.98
C ASP A 381 14.52 10.59 -16.78
N TYR A 382 13.86 9.48 -17.13
CA TYR A 382 12.51 9.49 -17.68
C TYR A 382 11.50 10.09 -16.68
N LEU A 383 11.45 9.59 -15.45
CA LEU A 383 10.48 10.02 -14.43
C LEU A 383 10.64 11.49 -14.02
N LEU A 384 11.85 12.06 -14.17
CA LEU A 384 12.13 13.47 -13.89
C LEU A 384 12.03 14.36 -15.13
N ASP A 385 11.49 13.84 -16.25
CA ASP A 385 11.34 14.54 -17.54
C ASP A 385 12.65 15.15 -18.05
N LYS A 386 13.81 14.49 -17.75
CA LYS A 386 15.13 14.91 -18.24
C LYS A 386 15.43 14.40 -19.64
N THR A 387 14.72 13.37 -20.07
CA THR A 387 14.90 12.74 -21.38
C THR A 387 13.55 12.39 -21.96
N ASP A 388 13.25 12.91 -23.12
CA ASP A 388 12.06 12.58 -23.88
C ASP A 388 12.14 11.15 -24.42
N VAL A 389 10.99 10.47 -24.51
CA VAL A 389 10.85 9.14 -25.12
C VAL A 389 9.81 9.17 -26.24
N GLY A 390 10.01 8.31 -27.24
CA GLY A 390 9.08 8.16 -28.36
C GLY A 390 7.71 7.59 -27.96
N ASP A 391 6.91 7.17 -28.93
CA ASP A 391 5.56 6.67 -28.68
C ASP A 391 5.53 5.21 -28.22
N ARG A 392 6.33 4.35 -28.85
CA ARG A 392 6.46 2.94 -28.46
C ARG A 392 7.71 2.74 -27.61
N VAL A 393 7.52 2.50 -26.31
CA VAL A 393 8.60 2.48 -25.33
C VAL A 393 8.77 1.10 -24.72
N ILE A 394 9.96 0.54 -24.86
CA ILE A 394 10.33 -0.75 -24.27
C ILE A 394 10.87 -0.50 -22.85
N VAL A 395 10.22 -1.08 -21.86
CA VAL A 395 10.66 -1.06 -20.45
C VAL A 395 11.35 -2.39 -20.13
N ILE A 396 12.66 -2.34 -19.93
CA ILE A 396 13.45 -3.51 -19.54
C ILE A 396 13.42 -3.65 -18.02
N GLY A 397 12.79 -4.72 -17.54
CA GLY A 397 12.57 -5.04 -16.14
C GLY A 397 11.10 -4.87 -15.72
N GLY A 398 10.42 -5.99 -15.49
CA GLY A 398 9.02 -6.09 -15.05
C GLY A 398 8.86 -6.13 -13.52
N GLY A 399 9.79 -5.53 -12.77
CA GLY A 399 9.63 -5.27 -11.34
C GLY A 399 8.58 -4.19 -11.08
N LEU A 400 8.32 -3.87 -9.79
CA LEU A 400 7.30 -2.86 -9.43
C LEU A 400 7.55 -1.52 -10.13
N THR A 401 8.79 -1.01 -10.09
CA THR A 401 9.15 0.27 -10.73
C THR A 401 8.92 0.23 -12.25
N GLY A 402 9.32 -0.85 -12.93
CA GLY A 402 9.12 -0.96 -14.37
C GLY A 402 7.65 -1.04 -14.75
N CYS A 403 6.84 -1.75 -13.97
CA CYS A 403 5.39 -1.79 -14.16
C CYS A 403 4.73 -0.42 -13.89
N GLU A 404 5.18 0.32 -12.87
CA GLU A 404 4.69 1.68 -12.60
C GLU A 404 5.09 2.67 -13.72
N ILE A 405 6.29 2.52 -14.30
CA ILE A 405 6.71 3.29 -15.48
C ILE A 405 5.84 2.94 -16.71
N ALA A 406 5.53 1.66 -16.91
CA ALA A 406 4.64 1.25 -18.00
C ALA A 406 3.22 1.81 -17.84
N LEU A 407 2.70 1.85 -16.61
CA LEU A 407 1.42 2.49 -16.30
C LEU A 407 1.48 4.01 -16.56
N ASP A 408 2.55 4.68 -16.15
CA ASP A 408 2.74 6.13 -16.40
C ASP A 408 2.83 6.45 -17.90
N LEU A 409 3.57 5.65 -18.66
CA LEU A 409 3.64 5.75 -20.11
C LEU A 409 2.27 5.59 -20.76
N TYR A 410 1.50 4.58 -20.36
CA TYR A 410 0.15 4.36 -20.85
C TYR A 410 -0.76 5.55 -20.54
N ASN A 411 -0.73 6.06 -19.32
CA ASN A 411 -1.52 7.23 -18.91
C ASN A 411 -1.14 8.51 -19.66
N LYS A 412 0.10 8.60 -20.14
CA LYS A 412 0.59 9.68 -21.02
C LYS A 412 0.27 9.45 -22.52
N GLY A 413 -0.54 8.42 -22.83
CA GLY A 413 -0.95 8.08 -24.21
C GLY A 413 0.12 7.39 -25.06
N LYS A 414 1.18 6.87 -24.44
CA LYS A 414 2.22 6.09 -25.10
C LYS A 414 1.93 4.60 -25.09
N THR A 415 2.67 3.86 -25.89
CA THR A 415 2.53 2.39 -26.03
C THR A 415 3.69 1.69 -25.30
N PRO A 416 3.55 1.32 -24.02
CA PRO A 416 4.58 0.57 -23.31
C PRO A 416 4.67 -0.89 -23.77
N VAL A 417 5.89 -1.43 -23.74
CA VAL A 417 6.21 -2.85 -23.94
C VAL A 417 7.09 -3.28 -22.77
N ILE A 418 6.70 -4.29 -22.01
CA ILE A 418 7.47 -4.76 -20.86
C ILE A 418 8.25 -6.02 -21.21
N VAL A 419 9.55 -6.03 -20.91
CA VAL A 419 10.42 -7.20 -21.08
C VAL A 419 11.00 -7.62 -19.75
N GLU A 420 10.66 -8.83 -19.29
CA GLU A 420 11.05 -9.38 -18.00
C GLU A 420 11.69 -10.76 -18.15
N MET A 421 12.85 -10.95 -17.53
CA MET A 421 13.58 -12.22 -17.55
C MET A 421 12.97 -13.31 -16.67
N LYS A 422 12.13 -12.94 -15.72
CA LYS A 422 11.40 -13.88 -14.86
C LYS A 422 10.09 -14.32 -15.50
N ASN A 423 9.48 -15.33 -14.91
CA ASN A 423 8.24 -15.95 -15.39
C ASN A 423 6.96 -15.17 -14.97
N ASP A 424 7.09 -14.06 -14.27
CA ASP A 424 5.96 -13.23 -13.85
C ASP A 424 6.40 -11.78 -13.62
N LEU A 425 5.46 -10.84 -13.80
CA LEU A 425 5.62 -9.45 -13.41
C LEU A 425 5.64 -9.33 -11.89
N ILE A 426 6.41 -8.35 -11.40
CA ILE A 426 6.48 -8.02 -9.97
C ILE A 426 6.76 -9.28 -9.13
N ALA A 427 7.63 -10.15 -9.64
CA ALA A 427 8.05 -11.38 -8.96
C ALA A 427 8.95 -11.13 -7.72
N ALA A 428 9.09 -9.88 -7.30
CA ALA A 428 9.83 -9.50 -6.10
C ALA A 428 9.03 -9.87 -4.84
N LYS A 429 9.75 -10.43 -3.85
CA LYS A 429 9.16 -10.70 -2.53
C LYS A 429 8.80 -9.38 -1.83
N GLY A 430 7.67 -9.37 -1.11
CA GLY A 430 7.32 -8.24 -0.24
C GLY A 430 6.52 -7.13 -0.91
N VAL A 431 5.97 -7.35 -2.10
CA VAL A 431 4.95 -6.48 -2.70
C VAL A 431 3.57 -7.04 -2.37
N CYS A 432 2.69 -6.19 -1.84
CA CYS A 432 1.33 -6.59 -1.51
C CYS A 432 0.53 -6.98 -2.76
N LEU A 433 -0.29 -8.00 -2.64
CA LEU A 433 -1.12 -8.49 -3.75
C LEU A 433 -2.06 -7.39 -4.29
N ALA A 434 -2.61 -6.52 -3.45
CA ALA A 434 -3.44 -5.40 -3.89
C ALA A 434 -2.72 -4.47 -4.88
N ASN A 435 -1.40 -4.26 -4.69
CA ASN A 435 -0.59 -3.45 -5.60
C ASN A 435 -0.23 -4.23 -6.88
N SER A 436 0.18 -5.47 -6.75
CA SER A 436 0.66 -6.25 -7.89
C SER A 436 -0.47 -6.78 -8.79
N SER A 437 -1.64 -7.16 -8.24
CA SER A 437 -2.77 -7.62 -9.03
C SER A 437 -3.39 -6.49 -9.85
N TYR A 438 -3.53 -5.27 -9.28
CA TYR A 438 -3.99 -4.12 -10.06
C TYR A 438 -3.19 -3.93 -11.36
N LEU A 439 -1.86 -3.93 -11.25
CA LEU A 439 -0.99 -3.71 -12.42
C LEU A 439 -1.09 -4.85 -13.44
N ARG A 440 -1.17 -6.11 -12.99
CA ARG A 440 -1.36 -7.24 -13.89
C ARG A 440 -2.70 -7.18 -14.61
N ASP A 441 -3.79 -6.93 -13.87
CA ASP A 441 -5.14 -6.82 -14.44
C ASP A 441 -5.23 -5.63 -15.40
N PHE A 442 -4.54 -4.51 -15.09
CA PHE A 442 -4.46 -3.35 -15.95
C PHE A 442 -3.77 -3.67 -17.29
N PHE A 443 -2.63 -4.34 -17.24
CA PHE A 443 -1.89 -4.69 -18.48
C PHE A 443 -2.65 -5.75 -19.30
N GLU A 444 -3.34 -6.69 -18.68
CA GLU A 444 -4.20 -7.65 -19.37
C GLU A 444 -5.37 -6.93 -20.06
N LEU A 445 -6.10 -6.08 -19.35
CA LEU A 445 -7.25 -5.34 -19.87
C LEU A 445 -6.89 -4.46 -21.06
N HIS A 446 -5.80 -3.71 -20.91
CA HIS A 446 -5.35 -2.76 -21.94
C HIS A 446 -4.43 -3.38 -22.98
N LYS A 447 -4.24 -4.71 -22.95
CA LYS A 447 -3.43 -5.47 -23.92
C LYS A 447 -2.02 -4.92 -24.07
N VAL A 448 -1.43 -4.48 -22.97
CA VAL A 448 -0.01 -4.08 -22.95
C VAL A 448 0.84 -5.29 -23.29
N GLU A 449 1.77 -5.12 -24.24
CA GLU A 449 2.65 -6.21 -24.61
C GLU A 449 3.63 -6.54 -23.47
N VAL A 450 3.64 -7.79 -23.03
CA VAL A 450 4.51 -8.29 -21.96
C VAL A 450 5.26 -9.54 -22.45
N TYR A 451 6.58 -9.46 -22.42
CA TYR A 451 7.46 -10.58 -22.75
C TYR A 451 8.11 -11.09 -21.47
N LEU A 452 7.58 -12.19 -20.92
CA LEU A 452 8.13 -12.90 -19.76
C LEU A 452 9.19 -13.92 -20.18
N GLU A 453 10.04 -14.34 -19.22
CA GLU A 453 11.13 -15.31 -19.47
C GLU A 453 12.00 -14.91 -20.67
N THR A 454 12.18 -13.57 -20.85
CA THR A 454 12.82 -12.97 -22.01
C THR A 454 13.97 -12.09 -21.58
N SER A 455 15.16 -12.36 -22.08
CA SER A 455 16.41 -11.62 -21.81
C SER A 455 16.79 -10.73 -22.97
N VAL A 456 17.28 -9.53 -22.66
CA VAL A 456 17.79 -8.61 -23.67
C VAL A 456 19.23 -8.99 -24.04
N ARG A 457 19.52 -9.09 -25.33
CA ARG A 457 20.84 -9.38 -25.88
C ARG A 457 21.55 -8.18 -26.47
N GLU A 458 20.81 -7.24 -27.05
CA GLU A 458 21.34 -6.03 -27.66
C GLU A 458 20.26 -4.94 -27.67
N ILE A 459 20.64 -3.67 -27.50
CA ILE A 459 19.79 -2.51 -27.71
C ILE A 459 20.18 -1.86 -29.03
N THR A 460 19.23 -1.75 -29.96
CA THR A 460 19.45 -1.23 -31.31
C THR A 460 18.81 0.16 -31.47
N ASP A 461 18.98 0.79 -32.63
CA ASP A 461 18.34 2.08 -32.92
C ASP A 461 16.81 1.96 -33.15
N THR A 462 16.29 0.75 -33.30
CA THR A 462 14.87 0.49 -33.61
C THR A 462 14.18 -0.42 -32.56
N GLY A 463 14.81 -0.61 -31.40
CA GLY A 463 14.29 -1.43 -30.34
C GLY A 463 15.35 -2.31 -29.68
N ILE A 464 15.05 -3.60 -29.47
CA ILE A 464 15.97 -4.56 -28.85
C ILE A 464 16.00 -5.89 -29.59
N LYS A 465 17.12 -6.61 -29.50
CA LYS A 465 17.17 -8.06 -29.72
C LYS A 465 16.98 -8.78 -28.39
N ALA A 466 16.00 -9.62 -28.33
CA ALA A 466 15.62 -10.39 -27.16
C ALA A 466 15.80 -11.88 -27.41
N GLU A 467 15.95 -12.66 -26.32
CA GLU A 467 16.04 -14.11 -26.36
C GLU A 467 15.07 -14.70 -25.34
N ASP A 468 14.20 -15.59 -25.80
CA ASP A 468 13.27 -16.31 -24.94
C ASP A 468 13.95 -17.45 -24.16
N LYS A 469 13.20 -18.10 -23.26
CA LYS A 469 13.67 -19.25 -22.44
C LYS A 469 14.15 -20.46 -23.25
N ASN A 470 13.78 -20.56 -24.53
CA ASN A 470 14.17 -21.66 -25.42
C ASN A 470 15.43 -21.31 -26.24
N GLY A 471 16.02 -20.13 -26.04
CA GLY A 471 17.18 -19.66 -26.78
C GLY A 471 16.85 -19.04 -28.15
N LYS A 472 15.57 -18.84 -28.48
CA LYS A 472 15.17 -18.19 -29.72
C LYS A 472 15.39 -16.68 -29.62
N VAL A 473 16.19 -16.16 -30.52
CA VAL A 473 16.45 -14.72 -30.65
C VAL A 473 15.45 -14.09 -31.62
N PHE A 474 14.91 -12.92 -31.23
CA PHE A 474 13.95 -12.17 -32.03
C PHE A 474 14.03 -10.67 -31.71
N ASP A 475 13.51 -9.85 -32.61
CA ASP A 475 13.49 -8.40 -32.46
C ASP A 475 12.18 -7.92 -31.82
N ILE A 476 12.27 -6.99 -30.88
CA ILE A 476 11.14 -6.22 -30.34
C ILE A 476 11.37 -4.78 -30.76
N LYS A 477 10.46 -4.24 -31.58
CA LYS A 477 10.56 -2.85 -32.08
C LYS A 477 10.11 -1.85 -31.02
N GLY A 478 10.74 -0.70 -31.00
CA GLY A 478 10.39 0.43 -30.13
C GLY A 478 11.20 1.67 -30.47
N ASP A 479 10.64 2.82 -30.19
CA ASP A 479 11.25 4.13 -30.46
C ASP A 479 12.22 4.54 -29.34
N SER A 480 12.03 4.00 -28.14
CA SER A 480 12.87 4.25 -26.97
C SER A 480 12.93 3.02 -26.07
N VAL A 481 14.00 2.94 -25.28
CA VAL A 481 14.21 1.87 -24.30
C VAL A 481 14.48 2.50 -22.94
N ILE A 482 13.72 2.08 -21.91
CA ILE A 482 13.93 2.50 -20.51
C ILE A 482 14.49 1.32 -19.70
N LEU A 483 15.56 1.57 -18.93
CA LEU A 483 16.13 0.57 -18.02
C LEU A 483 15.53 0.67 -16.63
N SER A 484 14.87 -0.39 -16.18
CA SER A 484 14.36 -0.55 -14.82
C SER A 484 14.83 -1.87 -14.18
N VAL A 485 16.15 -2.12 -14.27
CA VAL A 485 16.79 -3.38 -13.89
C VAL A 485 17.32 -3.40 -12.45
N GLY A 486 16.85 -2.46 -11.62
CA GLY A 486 17.14 -2.35 -10.20
C GLY A 486 18.36 -1.50 -9.87
N TYR A 487 18.73 -1.51 -8.59
CA TYR A 487 19.74 -0.63 -8.01
C TYR A 487 20.81 -1.44 -7.27
N ILE A 488 21.96 -0.80 -7.00
CA ILE A 488 23.04 -1.33 -6.15
C ILE A 488 23.40 -0.29 -5.10
N PRO A 489 23.77 -0.69 -3.87
CA PRO A 489 24.18 0.23 -2.82
C PRO A 489 25.35 1.14 -3.25
N ALA A 490 25.27 2.41 -2.84
CA ALA A 490 26.31 3.40 -3.15
C ALA A 490 26.70 4.22 -1.90
N PRO A 491 27.30 3.59 -0.88
CA PRO A 491 27.73 4.28 0.33
C PRO A 491 28.92 5.20 0.01
N ALA A 492 28.87 6.46 0.46
CA ALA A 492 29.97 7.41 0.33
C ALA A 492 31.14 7.10 1.28
N ALA A 493 30.87 6.35 2.37
CA ALA A 493 31.89 5.89 3.31
C ALA A 493 31.58 4.49 3.84
N LYS A 494 32.60 3.82 4.37
CA LYS A 494 32.44 2.51 5.04
C LYS A 494 31.92 2.70 6.46
N LYS A 495 31.15 1.72 6.94
CA LYS A 495 30.74 1.62 8.35
C LYS A 495 31.95 1.54 9.28
N SER A 496 31.92 2.28 10.38
CA SER A 496 32.98 2.30 11.40
C SER A 496 32.36 2.55 12.77
N GLY A 497 33.20 2.72 13.81
CA GLY A 497 32.71 3.00 15.18
C GLY A 497 31.80 4.22 15.30
N ARG A 498 32.08 5.30 14.55
CA ARG A 498 31.28 6.54 14.52
C ARG A 498 30.52 6.77 13.22
N THR A 499 30.62 5.87 12.25
CA THR A 499 29.99 6.00 10.93
C THR A 499 28.96 4.90 10.71
N HIS A 500 27.71 5.28 10.52
CA HIS A 500 26.57 4.39 10.37
C HIS A 500 26.02 4.49 8.96
N LEU A 501 25.55 3.38 8.40
CA LEU A 501 24.88 3.34 7.11
C LEU A 501 23.38 3.20 7.32
N VAL A 502 22.57 3.95 6.56
CA VAL A 502 21.10 3.86 6.59
C VAL A 502 20.50 3.82 5.19
N GLY A 503 19.40 3.10 5.04
CA GLY A 503 18.69 2.99 3.79
C GLY A 503 19.44 2.21 2.72
N ASP A 504 19.24 2.60 1.47
CA ASP A 504 19.72 1.87 0.29
C ASP A 504 21.24 1.86 0.12
N CYS A 505 21.96 2.75 0.79
CA CYS A 505 23.42 2.71 0.77
C CYS A 505 24.01 1.52 1.56
N GLU A 506 23.25 0.92 2.48
CA GLU A 506 23.61 -0.32 3.16
C GLU A 506 23.05 -1.53 2.40
N THR A 507 21.75 -1.51 2.09
CA THR A 507 21.07 -2.56 1.33
C THR A 507 19.86 -1.97 0.65
N VAL A 508 19.74 -2.15 -0.65
CA VAL A 508 18.58 -1.68 -1.43
C VAL A 508 17.29 -2.37 -0.95
N GLY A 509 16.25 -1.58 -0.77
CA GLY A 509 14.97 -2.07 -0.28
C GLY A 509 13.78 -1.23 -0.72
N ASN A 510 12.89 -0.95 0.21
CA ASN A 510 11.71 -0.10 0.01
C ASN A 510 11.61 0.95 1.14
N LEU A 511 10.60 1.82 1.11
CA LEU A 511 10.45 2.87 2.12
C LEU A 511 10.44 2.35 3.56
N ARG A 512 9.81 1.18 3.80
CA ARG A 512 9.85 0.57 5.13
C ARG A 512 11.27 0.34 5.60
N THR A 513 12.09 -0.26 4.75
CA THR A 513 13.47 -0.62 5.12
C THR A 513 14.35 0.59 5.31
N VAL A 514 14.15 1.61 4.48
CA VAL A 514 14.86 2.88 4.56
C VAL A 514 14.51 3.59 5.87
N ILE A 515 13.23 3.77 6.15
CA ILE A 515 12.75 4.52 7.32
C ILE A 515 13.06 3.76 8.62
N TRP A 516 12.81 2.46 8.68
CA TRP A 516 13.04 1.69 9.91
C TRP A 516 14.53 1.56 10.26
N ARG A 517 15.42 1.45 9.27
CA ARG A 517 16.87 1.47 9.52
C ARG A 517 17.34 2.85 9.99
N ALA A 518 16.86 3.91 9.38
CA ALA A 518 17.17 5.27 9.82
C ALA A 518 16.76 5.48 11.27
N TRP A 519 15.55 5.04 11.62
CA TRP A 519 15.03 5.08 12.98
C TRP A 519 15.86 4.23 13.95
N ASP A 520 16.14 2.96 13.60
CA ASP A 520 16.89 2.04 14.46
C ASP A 520 18.31 2.55 14.76
N VAL A 521 18.96 3.16 13.78
CA VAL A 521 20.29 3.78 13.97
C VAL A 521 20.17 5.03 14.84
N ALA A 522 19.24 5.94 14.54
CA ALA A 522 19.06 7.17 15.28
C ALA A 522 18.66 6.92 16.75
N MET A 523 17.93 5.86 17.04
CA MET A 523 17.55 5.48 18.41
C MET A 523 18.73 4.95 19.25
N LYS A 524 19.81 4.50 18.63
CA LYS A 524 21.01 3.97 19.31
C LYS A 524 22.08 5.04 19.56
N ILE A 525 22.02 6.16 18.84
CA ILE A 525 22.92 7.30 19.03
C ILE A 525 22.50 8.10 20.26
#